data_e54b89372dbc30db35312b674c975691
#
_entry.id   e54b89372dbc30db35312b674c975691
#
_cell.length_a   1.000
_cell.length_b   1.000
_cell.length_c   1.000
_cell.angle_alpha   90.00
_cell.angle_beta   90.00
_cell.angle_gamma   90.00
#
_symmetry.space_group_name_H-M   'P 1'
#
loop_
_entity.id
_entity.type
_entity.pdbx_description
1 polymer ?
#
loop_
_entity_poly.entity_id
_entity_poly.type
_entity_poly.pdbx_seq_one_letter_code
_entity_poly.pdbx_strand_id
1 'polypeptide(L)'
;MRHSFSLSLSLALAWIWAGCSSSPTDALSGQIGGAENATVTVSNLGPNGYVAFDTVQADPRGRFAFHASAFADKALDIYQVNVGDNLFYIIADSLSRIQVSGDLPEDKGLATDIQMTGDKWSKDFAEFVSASAVLNDSLLQWKRTVTNSSLPAEVRNAAKAEYDAGRDQVVELARATVRAHRSSPVGLMAVEYLDLSADRALAKQVLDSTKALLGHSAAHRNLSRRVNQQPKPRVQQRRNGLIQPGMAMPDIALADPDGQARSLSDLRGKVVLVDFWASWCGPCRRENPNVVRAYEEYKDRGFEVMSISLDRDATKWKRAIEQDGLAWPNHISDLKGWGSVVTELYGISSIPHAILIDGNGTVVATHLRGARLEQELDKLL
;
A
#
# COMPACT_ATOMS: atom_id res chain seq x y z
N MET A 1 -54.99 62.33 -15.42
CA MET A 1 -54.85 60.97 -14.97
C MET A 1 -53.37 60.74 -14.57
N ARG A 2 -53.10 60.75 -13.29
CA ARG A 2 -51.70 60.55 -12.75
C ARG A 2 -51.59 59.16 -12.31
N HIS A 3 -50.69 58.37 -12.95
CA HIS A 3 -50.31 57.07 -12.48
C HIS A 3 -49.08 57.16 -11.56
N SER A 4 -49.31 56.85 -10.29
CA SER A 4 -48.28 56.74 -9.27
C SER A 4 -47.58 55.40 -9.43
N PHE A 5 -46.29 55.40 -9.71
CA PHE A 5 -45.44 54.23 -9.63
C PHE A 5 -44.90 54.05 -8.19
N SER A 6 -45.34 52.99 -7.52
CA SER A 6 -44.82 52.57 -6.23
C SER A 6 -43.51 51.83 -6.46
N LEU A 7 -42.38 52.34 -6.01
CA LEU A 7 -41.11 51.67 -5.94
C LEU A 7 -41.06 50.81 -4.66
N SER A 8 -41.20 49.53 -4.81
CA SER A 8 -40.93 48.57 -3.72
C SER A 8 -39.42 48.35 -3.58
N LEU A 9 -38.87 48.89 -2.50
CA LEU A 9 -37.48 48.72 -2.12
C LEU A 9 -37.30 47.31 -1.50
N SER A 10 -36.77 46.34 -2.28
CA SER A 10 -36.39 45.03 -1.77
C SER A 10 -35.10 45.18 -0.98
N LEU A 11 -35.20 45.15 0.36
CA LEU A 11 -34.03 44.96 1.22
C LEU A 11 -33.43 43.55 0.96
N ALA A 12 -32.34 43.50 0.20
CA ALA A 12 -31.47 42.38 0.18
C ALA A 12 -30.73 42.29 1.52
N LEU A 13 -31.18 41.39 2.39
CA LEU A 13 -30.41 40.97 3.58
C LEU A 13 -29.11 40.32 3.07
N ALA A 14 -28.03 41.11 3.05
CA ALA A 14 -26.70 40.59 2.94
C ALA A 14 -26.42 39.75 4.22
N TRP A 15 -26.43 38.44 4.07
CA TRP A 15 -25.90 37.56 5.08
C TRP A 15 -24.39 37.83 5.19
N ILE A 16 -24.03 38.62 6.20
CA ILE A 16 -22.63 38.75 6.61
C ILE A 16 -22.27 37.42 7.18
N TRP A 17 -21.54 36.65 6.40
CA TRP A 17 -20.80 35.48 6.89
C TRP A 17 -19.87 36.01 7.99
N ALA A 18 -20.26 35.78 9.24
CA ALA A 18 -19.34 35.91 10.35
C ALA A 18 -18.30 34.79 10.17
N GLY A 19 -17.25 35.08 9.39
CA GLY A 19 -16.10 34.23 9.24
C GLY A 19 -15.58 33.90 10.63
N CYS A 20 -15.20 32.63 10.86
CA CYS A 20 -14.42 32.26 12.03
C CYS A 20 -13.30 33.31 12.19
N SER A 21 -13.37 34.13 13.23
CA SER A 21 -12.26 34.99 13.58
C SER A 21 -11.15 34.09 14.15
N SER A 22 -10.26 33.65 13.28
CA SER A 22 -8.99 33.11 13.75
C SER A 22 -8.31 34.21 14.54
N SER A 23 -7.85 33.89 15.75
CA SER A 23 -6.99 34.81 16.49
C SER A 23 -5.72 35.01 15.64
N PRO A 24 -5.14 36.23 15.58
CA PRO A 24 -3.84 36.46 14.95
C PRO A 24 -2.72 35.56 15.51
N THR A 25 -2.98 34.90 16.63
CA THR A 25 -2.05 34.03 17.33
C THR A 25 -2.17 32.55 16.97
N ASP A 26 -3.14 32.15 16.13
CA ASP A 26 -3.31 30.75 15.75
C ASP A 26 -2.43 30.37 14.55
N ALA A 27 -1.68 29.28 14.65
CA ALA A 27 -0.87 28.74 13.58
C ALA A 27 -1.69 27.87 12.62
N LEU A 28 -2.61 27.08 13.18
CA LEU A 28 -3.56 26.25 12.46
C LEU A 28 -4.92 26.38 13.11
N SER A 29 -5.94 26.72 12.34
CA SER A 29 -7.31 26.77 12.82
C SER A 29 -8.28 26.34 11.73
N GLY A 30 -9.48 25.91 12.11
CA GLY A 30 -10.48 25.53 11.12
C GLY A 30 -11.81 25.14 11.68
N GLN A 31 -12.71 24.87 10.73
CA GLN A 31 -14.00 24.25 10.98
C GLN A 31 -14.20 23.13 9.96
N ILE A 32 -14.39 21.92 10.45
CA ILE A 32 -14.53 20.73 9.62
C ILE A 32 -15.82 20.00 10.03
N GLY A 33 -16.69 19.74 9.05
CA GLY A 33 -17.88 18.92 9.24
C GLY A 33 -17.50 17.47 9.52
N GLY A 34 -18.18 16.83 10.46
CA GLY A 34 -17.83 15.49 10.96
C GLY A 34 -16.74 15.49 12.04
N ALA A 35 -16.22 16.67 12.44
CA ALA A 35 -15.22 16.81 13.48
C ALA A 35 -15.80 17.26 14.84
N GLU A 36 -17.12 17.23 15.03
CA GLU A 36 -17.78 17.69 16.26
C GLU A 36 -17.29 16.89 17.47
N ASN A 37 -16.73 17.60 18.46
CA ASN A 37 -16.13 17.04 19.66
C ASN A 37 -14.98 16.04 19.40
N ALA A 38 -14.41 16.02 18.20
CA ALA A 38 -13.30 15.13 17.87
C ALA A 38 -11.98 15.62 18.50
N THR A 39 -11.12 14.67 18.81
CA THR A 39 -9.72 14.98 19.15
C THR A 39 -8.96 15.32 17.87
N VAL A 40 -8.32 16.48 17.83
CA VAL A 40 -7.48 16.92 16.72
C VAL A 40 -6.02 16.92 17.20
N THR A 41 -5.16 16.17 16.51
CA THR A 41 -3.75 15.99 16.88
C THR A 41 -2.84 16.36 15.73
N VAL A 42 -1.82 17.17 15.98
CA VAL A 42 -0.76 17.46 15.01
C VAL A 42 0.48 16.64 15.34
N SER A 43 1.03 15.99 14.30
CA SER A 43 2.15 15.08 14.40
C SER A 43 3.22 15.39 13.36
N ASN A 44 4.50 15.18 13.70
CA ASN A 44 5.59 15.18 12.73
C ASN A 44 6.07 13.75 12.44
N LEU A 45 6.68 13.55 11.30
CA LEU A 45 7.25 12.26 10.91
C LEU A 45 8.57 12.04 11.65
N GLY A 46 8.59 11.08 12.58
CA GLY A 46 9.77 10.61 13.30
C GLY A 46 10.43 9.38 12.63
N PRO A 47 11.46 8.82 13.28
CA PRO A 47 12.16 7.63 12.77
C PRO A 47 11.28 6.38 12.65
N ASN A 48 10.32 6.23 13.57
CA ASN A 48 9.46 5.04 13.70
C ASN A 48 7.98 5.33 13.35
N GLY A 49 7.70 6.44 12.69
CA GLY A 49 6.34 6.86 12.33
C GLY A 49 6.01 8.27 12.81
N TYR A 50 4.74 8.64 12.75
CA TYR A 50 4.28 9.96 13.19
C TYR A 50 4.28 10.06 14.71
N VAL A 51 4.80 11.19 15.23
CA VAL A 51 4.87 11.50 16.66
C VAL A 51 4.06 12.76 16.92
N ALA A 52 3.02 12.63 17.73
CA ALA A 52 2.19 13.76 18.14
C ALA A 52 3.01 14.76 19.00
N PHE A 53 2.82 16.05 18.77
CA PHE A 53 3.45 17.09 19.58
C PHE A 53 2.44 18.11 20.15
N ASP A 54 1.22 18.17 19.61
CA ASP A 54 0.14 18.96 20.18
C ASP A 54 -1.22 18.35 19.89
N THR A 55 -2.20 18.59 20.77
CA THR A 55 -3.54 18.01 20.69
C THR A 55 -4.57 18.99 21.27
N VAL A 56 -5.69 19.18 20.55
CA VAL A 56 -6.82 19.99 20.99
C VAL A 56 -8.14 19.22 20.80
N GLN A 57 -9.20 19.69 21.44
CA GLN A 57 -10.57 19.19 21.19
C GLN A 57 -11.30 20.16 20.27
N ALA A 58 -11.92 19.64 19.23
CA ALA A 58 -12.85 20.43 18.44
C ALA A 58 -14.13 20.72 19.24
N ASP A 59 -14.73 21.87 19.02
CA ASP A 59 -16.00 22.22 19.64
C ASP A 59 -17.21 21.49 19.00
N PRO A 60 -18.46 21.64 19.54
CA PRO A 60 -19.63 21.00 18.96
C PRO A 60 -20.00 21.45 17.54
N ARG A 61 -19.28 22.41 16.97
CA ARG A 61 -19.43 22.84 15.57
C ARG A 61 -18.25 22.39 14.69
N GLY A 62 -17.38 21.52 15.22
CA GLY A 62 -16.19 21.04 14.51
C GLY A 62 -15.08 22.10 14.38
N ARG A 63 -15.07 23.14 15.22
CA ARG A 63 -14.03 24.19 15.19
C ARG A 63 -12.89 23.84 16.15
N PHE A 64 -11.68 24.09 15.69
CA PHE A 64 -10.46 23.88 16.49
C PHE A 64 -9.41 24.95 16.16
N ALA A 65 -8.44 25.12 17.06
CA ALA A 65 -7.30 25.99 16.84
C ALA A 65 -6.07 25.49 17.62
N PHE A 66 -4.91 25.54 16.96
CA PHE A 66 -3.60 25.37 17.55
C PHE A 66 -2.91 26.73 17.63
N HIS A 67 -2.50 27.12 18.83
CA HIS A 67 -1.82 28.38 19.05
C HIS A 67 -0.42 28.36 18.38
N ALA A 68 0.06 29.52 17.95
CA ALA A 68 1.36 29.67 17.29
C ALA A 68 2.54 29.14 18.11
N SER A 69 2.42 29.11 19.44
CA SER A 69 3.43 28.53 20.31
C SER A 69 3.69 27.02 20.08
N ALA A 70 2.71 26.29 19.55
CA ALA A 70 2.88 24.88 19.18
C ALA A 70 3.91 24.68 18.06
N PHE A 71 4.08 25.70 17.22
CA PHE A 71 5.00 25.70 16.09
C PHE A 71 6.21 26.63 16.26
N ALA A 72 6.38 27.26 17.42
CA ALA A 72 7.35 28.35 17.64
C ALA A 72 8.81 27.96 17.35
N ASP A 73 9.16 26.70 17.57
CA ASP A 73 10.50 26.14 17.34
C ASP A 73 10.55 25.21 16.10
N LYS A 74 9.48 25.17 15.31
CA LYS A 74 9.37 24.26 14.16
C LYS A 74 9.94 24.91 12.90
N ALA A 75 10.88 24.21 12.28
CA ALA A 75 11.29 24.52 10.92
C ALA A 75 10.19 24.07 9.94
N LEU A 76 10.23 24.59 8.72
CA LEU A 76 9.31 24.18 7.66
C LEU A 76 9.37 22.66 7.47
N ASP A 77 8.24 21.99 7.67
CA ASP A 77 8.11 20.54 7.47
C ASP A 77 6.66 20.17 7.09
N ILE A 78 6.46 18.88 6.87
CA ILE A 78 5.16 18.27 6.56
C ILE A 78 4.63 17.66 7.85
N TYR A 79 3.43 18.07 8.23
CA TYR A 79 2.76 17.60 9.43
C TYR A 79 1.50 16.84 9.09
N GLN A 80 1.24 15.77 9.81
CA GLN A 80 -0.01 15.05 9.76
C GLN A 80 -0.96 15.61 10.81
N VAL A 81 -2.18 15.94 10.41
CA VAL A 81 -3.27 16.36 11.29
C VAL A 81 -4.29 15.23 11.33
N ASN A 82 -4.45 14.62 12.49
CA ASN A 82 -5.49 13.61 12.72
C ASN A 82 -6.72 14.27 13.31
N VAL A 83 -7.89 13.93 12.82
CA VAL A 83 -9.19 14.33 13.34
C VAL A 83 -10.01 13.07 13.57
N GLY A 84 -10.03 12.59 14.81
CA GLY A 84 -10.53 11.24 15.11
C GLY A 84 -9.76 10.17 14.33
N ASP A 85 -10.47 9.40 13.50
CA ASP A 85 -9.91 8.34 12.66
C ASP A 85 -9.50 8.82 11.25
N ASN A 86 -9.75 10.08 10.92
CA ASN A 86 -9.38 10.69 9.64
C ASN A 86 -8.11 11.53 9.78
N LEU A 87 -7.47 11.81 8.66
CA LEU A 87 -6.25 12.61 8.63
C LEU A 87 -6.16 13.47 7.37
N PHE A 88 -5.40 14.55 7.46
CA PHE A 88 -4.89 15.31 6.32
C PHE A 88 -3.47 15.82 6.61
N TYR A 89 -2.83 16.42 5.62
CA TYR A 89 -1.47 16.95 5.79
C TYR A 89 -1.45 18.44 5.58
N ILE A 90 -0.61 19.13 6.36
CA ILE A 90 -0.27 20.53 6.17
C ILE A 90 1.24 20.68 6.00
N ILE A 91 1.64 21.78 5.38
CA ILE A 91 3.04 22.19 5.25
C ILE A 91 3.19 23.49 6.02
N ALA A 92 3.92 23.45 7.12
CA ALA A 92 3.96 24.57 8.07
C ALA A 92 5.36 24.80 8.67
N ASP A 93 5.57 26.00 9.18
CA ASP A 93 6.68 26.43 10.01
C ASP A 93 6.17 27.30 11.17
N SER A 94 7.11 27.91 11.91
CA SER A 94 6.79 28.81 13.03
C SER A 94 6.01 30.08 12.62
N LEU A 95 6.04 30.46 11.35
CA LEU A 95 5.37 31.64 10.81
C LEU A 95 4.03 31.35 10.13
N SER A 96 3.73 30.08 9.89
CA SER A 96 2.52 29.66 9.17
C SER A 96 1.24 30.04 9.92
N ARG A 97 0.22 30.42 9.15
CA ARG A 97 -1.12 30.78 9.62
C ARG A 97 -2.13 30.13 8.68
N ILE A 98 -2.46 28.88 8.97
CA ILE A 98 -3.26 28.01 8.11
C ILE A 98 -4.68 27.96 8.62
N GLN A 99 -5.64 28.19 7.71
CA GLN A 99 -7.06 27.96 7.97
C GLN A 99 -7.52 26.78 7.12
N VAL A 100 -8.26 25.87 7.73
CA VAL A 100 -8.80 24.69 7.07
C VAL A 100 -10.33 24.67 7.17
N SER A 101 -10.99 24.20 6.12
CA SER A 101 -12.42 23.96 6.07
C SER A 101 -12.73 22.80 5.14
N GLY A 102 -13.90 22.19 5.30
CA GLY A 102 -14.34 21.05 4.49
C GLY A 102 -15.09 20.04 5.34
N ASP A 103 -15.22 18.83 4.82
CA ASP A 103 -15.91 17.74 5.48
C ASP A 103 -15.01 16.50 5.58
N LEU A 104 -15.14 15.75 6.68
CA LEU A 104 -14.48 14.45 6.80
C LEU A 104 -15.23 13.40 5.98
N PRO A 105 -14.52 12.47 5.34
CA PRO A 105 -15.16 11.37 4.66
C PRO A 105 -15.84 10.43 5.68
N GLU A 106 -16.92 9.75 5.25
CA GLU A 106 -17.58 8.74 6.08
C GLU A 106 -16.66 7.54 6.39
N ASP A 107 -15.83 7.16 5.42
CA ASP A 107 -14.80 6.14 5.59
C ASP A 107 -13.56 6.73 6.28
N LYS A 108 -12.93 5.93 7.15
CA LYS A 108 -11.68 6.31 7.84
C LYS A 108 -10.53 6.47 6.85
N GLY A 109 -9.72 7.50 7.04
CA GLY A 109 -8.50 7.67 6.25
C GLY A 109 -8.16 9.10 5.87
N LEU A 110 -7.60 9.27 4.67
CA LEU A 110 -7.18 10.57 4.15
C LEU A 110 -8.41 11.41 3.78
N ALA A 111 -8.56 12.55 4.44
CA ALA A 111 -9.58 13.55 4.09
C ALA A 111 -9.08 14.36 2.86
N THR A 112 -9.78 14.23 1.77
CA THR A 112 -9.41 14.80 0.46
C THR A 112 -10.19 16.05 0.10
N ASP A 113 -11.30 16.33 0.80
CA ASP A 113 -12.14 17.51 0.60
C ASP A 113 -11.85 18.60 1.66
N ILE A 114 -10.56 18.81 1.91
CA ILE A 114 -10.09 19.84 2.84
C ILE A 114 -9.53 21.02 2.05
N GLN A 115 -10.18 22.18 2.20
CA GLN A 115 -9.72 23.46 1.66
C GLN A 115 -8.76 24.12 2.63
N MET A 116 -7.68 24.69 2.12
CA MET A 116 -6.66 25.36 2.93
C MET A 116 -6.39 26.79 2.42
N THR A 117 -6.25 27.72 3.35
CA THR A 117 -5.87 29.10 3.07
C THR A 117 -4.80 29.57 4.06
N GLY A 118 -4.19 30.74 3.80
CA GLY A 118 -3.20 31.35 4.68
C GLY A 118 -1.76 30.94 4.42
N ASP A 119 -1.51 29.72 3.96
CA ASP A 119 -0.18 29.23 3.54
C ASP A 119 -0.23 28.67 2.12
N LYS A 120 0.69 29.14 1.28
CA LYS A 120 0.73 28.75 -0.14
C LYS A 120 1.00 27.25 -0.32
N TRP A 121 1.95 26.71 0.46
CA TRP A 121 2.36 25.31 0.27
C TRP A 121 1.25 24.34 0.67
N SER A 122 0.57 24.60 1.78
CA SER A 122 -0.57 23.81 2.25
C SER A 122 -1.73 23.88 1.25
N LYS A 123 -2.02 25.07 0.71
CA LYS A 123 -3.04 25.25 -0.32
C LYS A 123 -2.71 24.44 -1.59
N ASP A 124 -1.52 24.67 -2.18
CA ASP A 124 -1.11 23.98 -3.41
C ASP A 124 -1.12 22.45 -3.23
N PHE A 125 -0.76 21.96 -2.01
CA PHE A 125 -0.80 20.54 -1.71
C PHE A 125 -2.24 20.01 -1.55
N ALA A 126 -3.12 20.74 -0.90
CA ALA A 126 -4.54 20.37 -0.80
C ALA A 126 -5.21 20.27 -2.18
N GLU A 127 -4.92 21.20 -3.09
CA GLU A 127 -5.40 21.16 -4.47
C GLU A 127 -4.90 19.89 -5.20
N PHE A 128 -3.64 19.52 -5.03
CA PHE A 128 -3.09 18.28 -5.60
C PHE A 128 -3.77 17.03 -5.02
N VAL A 129 -3.97 16.97 -3.70
CA VAL A 129 -4.64 15.86 -3.02
C VAL A 129 -6.09 15.73 -3.51
N SER A 130 -6.84 16.81 -3.55
CA SER A 130 -8.23 16.82 -4.04
C SER A 130 -8.33 16.37 -5.50
N ALA A 131 -7.45 16.87 -6.38
CA ALA A 131 -7.41 16.43 -7.78
C ALA A 131 -7.06 14.94 -7.93
N SER A 132 -6.17 14.41 -7.09
CA SER A 132 -5.81 13.00 -7.10
C SER A 132 -6.89 12.09 -6.50
N ALA A 133 -7.69 12.59 -5.56
CA ALA A 133 -8.74 11.84 -4.88
C ALA A 133 -9.82 11.35 -5.85
N VAL A 134 -10.29 12.22 -6.74
CA VAL A 134 -11.29 11.87 -7.76
C VAL A 134 -10.84 10.69 -8.61
N LEU A 135 -9.55 10.65 -8.96
CA LEU A 135 -8.96 9.53 -9.70
C LEU A 135 -8.83 8.27 -8.82
N ASN A 136 -8.43 8.43 -7.56
CA ASN A 136 -8.24 7.32 -6.62
C ASN A 136 -9.56 6.62 -6.27
N ASP A 137 -10.66 7.33 -6.13
CA ASP A 137 -11.99 6.74 -5.88
C ASP A 137 -12.43 5.86 -7.04
N SER A 138 -12.26 6.33 -8.27
CA SER A 138 -12.49 5.54 -9.47
C SER A 138 -11.59 4.29 -9.49
N LEU A 139 -10.31 4.43 -9.15
CA LEU A 139 -9.35 3.32 -9.06
C LEU A 139 -9.79 2.27 -8.04
N LEU A 140 -10.30 2.67 -6.87
CA LEU A 140 -10.82 1.74 -5.87
C LEU A 140 -12.02 0.94 -6.39
N GLN A 141 -12.95 1.57 -7.09
CA GLN A 141 -14.11 0.91 -7.68
C GLN A 141 -13.67 -0.10 -8.75
N TRP A 142 -12.82 0.30 -9.68
CA TRP A 142 -12.30 -0.62 -10.71
C TRP A 142 -11.49 -1.76 -10.10
N LYS A 143 -10.68 -1.50 -9.08
CA LYS A 143 -9.93 -2.54 -8.36
C LYS A 143 -10.86 -3.56 -7.72
N ARG A 144 -11.95 -3.15 -7.07
CA ARG A 144 -12.97 -4.04 -6.51
C ARG A 144 -13.58 -4.93 -7.61
N THR A 145 -13.91 -4.36 -8.77
CA THR A 145 -14.44 -5.11 -9.93
C THR A 145 -13.41 -6.11 -10.47
N VAL A 146 -12.16 -5.70 -10.67
CA VAL A 146 -11.06 -6.57 -11.15
C VAL A 146 -10.84 -7.78 -10.23
N THR A 147 -10.92 -7.56 -8.91
CA THR A 147 -10.66 -8.61 -7.90
C THR A 147 -11.86 -9.48 -7.58
N ASN A 148 -13.05 -9.12 -8.04
CA ASN A 148 -14.26 -9.90 -7.80
C ASN A 148 -14.34 -11.11 -8.75
N SER A 149 -13.97 -12.28 -8.25
CA SER A 149 -13.98 -13.53 -9.00
C SER A 149 -15.38 -14.01 -9.43
N SER A 150 -16.45 -13.46 -8.83
CA SER A 150 -17.84 -13.81 -9.19
C SER A 150 -18.32 -13.15 -10.49
N LEU A 151 -17.59 -12.13 -10.98
CA LEU A 151 -17.93 -11.43 -12.22
C LEU A 151 -17.34 -12.12 -13.45
N PRO A 152 -18.00 -12.02 -14.62
CA PRO A 152 -17.48 -12.52 -15.90
C PRO A 152 -16.09 -11.94 -16.21
N ALA A 153 -15.25 -12.75 -16.90
CA ALA A 153 -13.88 -12.35 -17.24
C ALA A 153 -13.86 -11.07 -18.11
N GLU A 154 -14.80 -10.89 -19.01
CA GLU A 154 -14.92 -9.68 -19.84
C GLU A 154 -15.11 -8.41 -19.01
N VAL A 155 -16.00 -8.45 -18.00
CA VAL A 155 -16.24 -7.32 -17.08
C VAL A 155 -14.98 -6.99 -16.27
N ARG A 156 -14.27 -8.01 -15.78
CA ARG A 156 -13.02 -7.82 -15.03
C ARG A 156 -11.90 -7.28 -15.93
N ASN A 157 -11.81 -7.72 -17.17
CA ASN A 157 -10.80 -7.23 -18.12
C ASN A 157 -11.07 -5.79 -18.55
N ALA A 158 -12.34 -5.42 -18.78
CA ALA A 158 -12.71 -4.03 -19.03
C ALA A 158 -12.37 -3.13 -17.84
N ALA A 159 -12.74 -3.53 -16.61
CA ALA A 159 -12.39 -2.79 -15.40
C ALA A 159 -10.87 -2.70 -15.18
N LYS A 160 -10.10 -3.72 -15.59
CA LYS A 160 -8.64 -3.68 -15.53
C LYS A 160 -8.05 -2.64 -16.49
N ALA A 161 -8.58 -2.51 -17.70
CA ALA A 161 -8.12 -1.48 -18.64
C ALA A 161 -8.37 -0.07 -18.10
N GLU A 162 -9.55 0.18 -17.51
CA GLU A 162 -9.88 1.46 -16.86
C GLU A 162 -8.99 1.72 -15.63
N TYR A 163 -8.75 0.69 -14.81
CA TYR A 163 -7.84 0.79 -13.67
C TYR A 163 -6.41 1.16 -14.08
N ASP A 164 -5.87 0.52 -15.13
CA ASP A 164 -4.52 0.79 -15.62
C ASP A 164 -4.44 2.22 -16.19
N ALA A 165 -5.44 2.65 -16.99
CA ALA A 165 -5.51 4.01 -17.54
C ALA A 165 -5.65 5.07 -16.44
N GLY A 166 -6.50 4.85 -15.43
CA GLY A 166 -6.66 5.77 -14.29
C GLY A 166 -5.39 5.89 -13.47
N ARG A 167 -4.67 4.80 -13.25
CA ARG A 167 -3.36 4.81 -12.59
C ARG A 167 -2.35 5.68 -13.33
N ASP A 168 -2.31 5.57 -14.66
CA ASP A 168 -1.41 6.38 -15.48
C ASP A 168 -1.77 7.88 -15.38
N GLN A 169 -3.05 8.22 -15.28
CA GLN A 169 -3.50 9.60 -15.06
C GLN A 169 -3.03 10.16 -13.71
N VAL A 170 -3.10 9.38 -12.62
CA VAL A 170 -2.57 9.79 -11.30
C VAL A 170 -1.05 10.05 -11.39
N VAL A 171 -0.32 9.17 -12.05
CA VAL A 171 1.14 9.34 -12.23
C VAL A 171 1.44 10.58 -13.07
N GLU A 172 0.71 10.86 -14.15
CA GLU A 172 0.92 12.06 -14.95
C GLU A 172 0.58 13.34 -14.18
N LEU A 173 -0.50 13.35 -13.39
CA LEU A 173 -0.81 14.45 -12.49
C LEU A 173 0.34 14.70 -11.50
N ALA A 174 0.86 13.64 -10.89
CA ALA A 174 2.01 13.72 -9.99
C ALA A 174 3.26 14.25 -10.71
N ARG A 175 3.56 13.79 -11.92
CA ARG A 175 4.68 14.29 -12.74
C ARG A 175 4.52 15.78 -13.05
N ALA A 176 3.33 16.23 -13.43
CA ALA A 176 3.05 17.63 -13.69
C ALA A 176 3.26 18.48 -12.43
N THR A 177 2.71 18.04 -11.29
CA THR A 177 2.86 18.70 -9.98
C THR A 177 4.33 18.77 -9.57
N VAL A 178 5.06 17.68 -9.68
CA VAL A 178 6.50 17.63 -9.35
C VAL A 178 7.29 18.62 -10.24
N ARG A 179 6.99 18.72 -11.55
CA ARG A 179 7.67 19.66 -12.45
C ARG A 179 7.35 21.12 -12.10
N ALA A 180 6.11 21.42 -11.72
CA ALA A 180 5.67 22.76 -11.32
C ALA A 180 6.25 23.19 -9.96
N HIS A 181 6.43 22.24 -9.05
CA HIS A 181 6.75 22.48 -7.64
C HIS A 181 8.11 21.89 -7.22
N ARG A 182 9.08 21.73 -8.13
CA ARG A 182 10.36 21.04 -7.90
C ARG A 182 11.14 21.50 -6.66
N SER A 183 11.07 22.78 -6.33
CA SER A 183 11.85 23.38 -5.24
C SER A 183 11.02 23.63 -3.99
N SER A 184 9.88 22.97 -3.87
CA SER A 184 8.93 23.18 -2.78
C SER A 184 8.55 21.89 -2.06
N PRO A 185 8.02 21.98 -0.84
CA PRO A 185 7.48 20.83 -0.11
C PRO A 185 6.40 20.06 -0.90
N VAL A 186 5.59 20.76 -1.70
CA VAL A 186 4.54 20.17 -2.54
C VAL A 186 5.15 19.16 -3.53
N GLY A 187 6.24 19.55 -4.20
CA GLY A 187 6.96 18.64 -5.10
C GLY A 187 7.50 17.42 -4.38
N LEU A 188 8.04 17.59 -3.17
CA LEU A 188 8.53 16.48 -2.35
C LEU A 188 7.40 15.48 -2.02
N MET A 189 6.21 15.98 -1.67
CA MET A 189 5.05 15.13 -1.39
C MET A 189 4.49 14.45 -2.64
N ALA A 190 4.43 15.16 -3.76
CA ALA A 190 3.93 14.60 -5.02
C ALA A 190 4.81 13.46 -5.56
N VAL A 191 6.11 13.42 -5.21
CA VAL A 191 7.00 12.30 -5.58
C VAL A 191 6.52 10.96 -5.01
N GLU A 192 5.76 10.94 -3.91
CA GLU A 192 5.24 9.70 -3.33
C GLU A 192 4.25 8.98 -4.27
N TYR A 193 3.68 9.70 -5.23
CA TYR A 193 2.75 9.17 -6.24
C TYR A 193 3.46 8.72 -7.53
N LEU A 194 4.79 8.91 -7.64
CA LEU A 194 5.58 8.50 -8.80
C LEU A 194 6.05 7.05 -8.71
N ASP A 195 6.25 6.44 -9.86
CA ASP A 195 7.02 5.19 -9.95
C ASP A 195 8.53 5.50 -9.94
N LEU A 196 9.17 5.33 -8.79
CA LEU A 196 10.61 5.57 -8.65
C LEU A 196 11.47 4.69 -9.56
N SER A 197 10.95 3.64 -10.18
CA SER A 197 11.69 2.86 -11.17
C SER A 197 11.79 3.60 -12.51
N ALA A 198 10.76 4.34 -12.89
CA ALA A 198 10.69 5.14 -14.10
C ALA A 198 11.12 6.60 -13.87
N ASP A 199 10.74 7.19 -12.72
CA ASP A 199 10.84 8.63 -12.45
C ASP A 199 11.98 8.98 -11.48
N ARG A 200 12.97 8.10 -11.28
CA ARG A 200 14.10 8.31 -10.35
C ARG A 200 14.85 9.62 -10.60
N ALA A 201 15.10 9.96 -11.86
CA ALA A 201 15.80 11.19 -12.22
C ALA A 201 15.01 12.43 -11.78
N LEU A 202 13.70 12.42 -11.96
CA LEU A 202 12.80 13.50 -11.53
C LEU A 202 12.73 13.59 -10.00
N ALA A 203 12.63 12.47 -9.31
CA ALA A 203 12.66 12.42 -7.84
C ALA A 203 14.01 12.95 -7.29
N LYS A 204 15.14 12.64 -7.95
CA LYS A 204 16.46 13.17 -7.58
C LYS A 204 16.54 14.69 -7.74
N GLN A 205 16.00 15.24 -8.83
CA GLN A 205 15.94 16.68 -9.03
C GLN A 205 15.17 17.39 -7.89
N VAL A 206 14.05 16.83 -7.43
CA VAL A 206 13.30 17.37 -6.29
C VAL A 206 14.14 17.34 -5.02
N LEU A 207 14.79 16.21 -4.71
CA LEU A 207 15.66 16.10 -3.54
C LEU A 207 16.79 17.14 -3.55
N ASP A 208 17.47 17.28 -4.67
CA ASP A 208 18.58 18.24 -4.81
C ASP A 208 18.05 19.69 -4.64
N SER A 209 16.89 20.01 -5.24
CA SER A 209 16.28 21.35 -5.20
C SER A 209 15.67 21.71 -3.84
N THR A 210 15.19 20.73 -3.06
CA THR A 210 14.57 20.94 -1.76
C THR A 210 15.53 20.74 -0.58
N LYS A 211 16.77 20.32 -0.82
CA LYS A 211 17.76 19.99 0.21
C LYS A 211 18.01 21.14 1.19
N ALA A 212 18.17 22.37 0.70
CA ALA A 212 18.41 23.53 1.57
C ALA A 212 17.20 23.84 2.46
N LEU A 213 15.99 23.62 1.97
CA LEU A 213 14.74 23.95 2.63
C LEU A 213 14.26 22.82 3.58
N LEU A 214 14.38 21.58 3.16
CA LEU A 214 13.77 20.40 3.79
C LEU A 214 14.76 19.29 4.13
N GLY A 215 16.06 19.48 3.94
CA GLY A 215 17.07 18.44 4.21
C GLY A 215 17.07 17.94 5.66
N HIS A 216 16.54 18.74 6.60
CA HIS A 216 16.31 18.38 8.00
C HIS A 216 15.05 17.53 8.20
N SER A 217 14.10 17.50 7.25
CA SER A 217 12.83 16.79 7.39
C SER A 217 13.01 15.27 7.28
N ALA A 218 12.17 14.52 7.99
CA ALA A 218 12.17 13.07 7.88
C ALA A 218 11.65 12.60 6.50
N ALA A 219 10.70 13.34 5.90
CA ALA A 219 10.19 13.06 4.55
C ALA A 219 11.31 13.14 3.51
N HIS A 220 12.13 14.21 3.53
CA HIS A 220 13.26 14.36 2.63
C HIS A 220 14.32 13.26 2.84
N ARG A 221 14.66 12.93 4.10
CA ARG A 221 15.62 11.84 4.39
C ARG A 221 15.11 10.48 3.94
N ASN A 222 13.81 10.19 4.13
CA ASN A 222 13.21 8.93 3.72
C ASN A 222 13.20 8.80 2.20
N LEU A 223 12.79 9.84 1.47
CA LEU A 223 12.83 9.85 0.02
C LEU A 223 14.28 9.73 -0.49
N SER A 224 15.23 10.46 0.13
CA SER A 224 16.66 10.39 -0.21
C SER A 224 17.20 8.97 -0.09
N ARG A 225 16.86 8.25 1.00
CA ARG A 225 17.24 6.84 1.14
C ARG A 225 16.67 5.98 0.01
N ARG A 226 15.39 6.13 -0.34
CA ARG A 226 14.73 5.37 -1.41
C ARG A 226 15.32 5.66 -2.80
N VAL A 227 15.59 6.93 -3.08
CA VAL A 227 16.14 7.36 -4.39
C VAL A 227 17.62 6.99 -4.51
N ASN A 228 18.42 7.09 -3.43
CA ASN A 228 19.84 6.78 -3.44
C ASN A 228 20.15 5.30 -3.19
N GLN A 229 19.23 4.53 -2.63
CA GLN A 229 19.34 3.08 -2.73
C GLN A 229 19.42 2.79 -4.22
N GLN A 230 20.63 2.36 -4.68
CA GLN A 230 20.70 1.73 -5.99
C GLN A 230 19.55 0.72 -6.00
N PRO A 231 18.70 0.68 -7.04
CA PRO A 231 17.91 -0.51 -7.23
C PRO A 231 18.95 -1.61 -7.06
N LYS A 232 18.83 -2.45 -6.01
CA LYS A 232 19.48 -3.76 -6.08
C LYS A 232 19.23 -4.17 -7.51
N PRO A 233 20.28 -4.42 -8.35
CA PRO A 233 20.01 -4.65 -9.75
C PRO A 233 18.77 -5.50 -9.69
N ARG A 234 17.66 -4.99 -10.20
CA ARG A 234 16.57 -5.86 -10.52
C ARG A 234 17.33 -6.79 -11.44
N VAL A 235 17.80 -7.90 -10.85
CA VAL A 235 18.10 -9.07 -11.66
C VAL A 235 16.87 -9.07 -12.49
N GLN A 236 17.06 -8.59 -13.69
CA GLN A 236 16.03 -8.23 -14.63
C GLN A 236 14.92 -9.18 -14.30
N GLN A 237 13.97 -8.72 -13.42
CA GLN A 237 12.76 -9.47 -13.19
C GLN A 237 12.22 -9.42 -14.60
N ARG A 238 12.79 -10.36 -15.35
CA ARG A 238 12.24 -10.76 -16.61
C ARG A 238 10.77 -10.84 -16.26
N ARG A 239 9.91 -10.21 -17.02
CA ARG A 239 8.48 -10.52 -17.03
C ARG A 239 8.23 -12.05 -17.13
N ASN A 240 9.26 -12.85 -17.09
CA ASN A 240 9.44 -14.28 -16.96
C ASN A 240 9.77 -14.74 -15.53
N GLY A 241 9.57 -13.96 -14.48
CA GLY A 241 9.81 -14.35 -13.08
C GLY A 241 8.63 -15.01 -12.39
N LEU A 242 7.55 -15.27 -13.11
CA LEU A 242 6.56 -16.24 -12.69
C LEU A 242 6.99 -17.58 -13.29
N ILE A 243 7.28 -18.56 -12.45
CA ILE A 243 7.40 -19.94 -12.85
C ILE A 243 6.14 -20.30 -13.65
N GLN A 244 6.30 -20.68 -14.92
CA GLN A 244 5.19 -20.93 -15.84
C GLN A 244 5.24 -22.35 -16.35
N PRO A 245 4.10 -22.95 -16.72
CA PRO A 245 4.07 -24.23 -17.40
C PRO A 245 5.02 -24.27 -18.59
N GLY A 246 5.76 -25.37 -18.72
CA GLY A 246 6.78 -25.59 -19.75
C GLY A 246 8.20 -25.13 -19.36
N MET A 247 8.39 -24.43 -18.25
CA MET A 247 9.71 -24.03 -17.76
C MET A 247 10.33 -25.14 -16.90
N ALA A 248 11.67 -25.26 -16.93
CA ALA A 248 12.39 -26.04 -15.95
C ALA A 248 12.34 -25.37 -14.59
N MET A 249 11.95 -26.12 -13.55
CA MET A 249 11.93 -25.63 -12.18
C MET A 249 13.36 -25.47 -11.67
N PRO A 250 13.77 -24.28 -11.16
CA PRO A 250 15.07 -24.11 -10.54
C PRO A 250 15.24 -25.06 -9.35
N ASP A 251 16.43 -25.61 -9.19
CA ASP A 251 16.73 -26.45 -8.01
C ASP A 251 16.89 -25.61 -6.75
N ILE A 252 16.60 -26.21 -5.61
CA ILE A 252 16.75 -25.62 -4.28
C ILE A 252 17.12 -26.71 -3.28
N ALA A 253 18.08 -26.42 -2.41
CA ALA A 253 18.45 -27.26 -1.29
C ALA A 253 18.39 -26.43 0.00
N LEU A 254 17.59 -26.89 0.97
CA LEU A 254 17.45 -26.27 2.29
C LEU A 254 17.41 -27.35 3.37
N ALA A 255 17.54 -26.94 4.62
CA ALA A 255 17.46 -27.86 5.75
C ALA A 255 16.01 -28.33 5.99
N ASP A 256 15.87 -29.62 6.28
CA ASP A 256 14.65 -30.22 6.80
C ASP A 256 14.48 -29.93 8.31
N PRO A 257 13.36 -30.34 8.95
CA PRO A 257 13.16 -30.15 10.39
C PRO A 257 14.27 -30.71 11.28
N ASP A 258 15.02 -31.71 10.81
CA ASP A 258 16.11 -32.35 11.56
C ASP A 258 17.51 -31.78 11.20
N GLY A 259 17.53 -30.74 10.34
CA GLY A 259 18.75 -30.06 9.91
C GLY A 259 19.46 -30.75 8.75
N GLN A 260 18.89 -31.80 8.14
CA GLN A 260 19.46 -32.46 6.97
C GLN A 260 19.11 -31.68 5.69
N ALA A 261 20.11 -31.53 4.81
CA ALA A 261 19.87 -30.90 3.52
C ALA A 261 18.99 -31.79 2.63
N ARG A 262 17.94 -31.23 2.04
CA ARG A 262 17.10 -31.85 1.02
C ARG A 262 17.00 -30.98 -0.19
N SER A 263 17.09 -31.57 -1.35
CA SER A 263 17.06 -30.87 -2.63
C SER A 263 15.84 -31.28 -3.45
N LEU A 264 15.29 -30.33 -4.24
CA LEU A 264 14.25 -30.64 -5.21
C LEU A 264 14.74 -31.63 -6.26
N SER A 265 16.02 -31.59 -6.63
CA SER A 265 16.63 -32.50 -7.57
C SER A 265 16.68 -33.97 -7.08
N ASP A 266 16.60 -34.21 -5.76
CA ASP A 266 16.53 -35.56 -5.18
C ASP A 266 15.22 -36.29 -5.53
N LEU A 267 14.22 -35.55 -5.99
CA LEU A 267 12.90 -36.06 -6.36
C LEU A 267 12.72 -36.25 -7.87
N ARG A 268 13.80 -36.23 -8.64
CA ARG A 268 13.75 -36.52 -10.08
C ARG A 268 13.14 -37.88 -10.37
N GLY A 269 12.35 -37.96 -11.44
CA GLY A 269 11.60 -39.15 -11.80
C GLY A 269 10.20 -39.22 -11.17
N LYS A 270 9.89 -38.34 -10.24
CA LYS A 270 8.54 -38.24 -9.62
C LYS A 270 7.80 -36.99 -10.10
N VAL A 271 6.48 -37.04 -10.09
CA VAL A 271 5.62 -35.87 -10.19
C VAL A 271 5.62 -35.20 -8.81
N VAL A 272 6.03 -33.93 -8.72
CA VAL A 272 6.22 -33.26 -7.43
C VAL A 272 5.34 -32.02 -7.31
N LEU A 273 4.58 -31.92 -6.22
CA LEU A 273 3.96 -30.69 -5.79
C LEU A 273 4.96 -29.91 -4.92
N VAL A 274 5.41 -28.77 -5.40
CA VAL A 274 6.19 -27.81 -4.62
C VAL A 274 5.21 -26.84 -3.97
N ASP A 275 4.99 -26.98 -2.66
CA ASP A 275 4.00 -26.22 -1.89
C ASP A 275 4.68 -25.21 -0.97
N PHE A 276 4.32 -23.94 -1.13
CA PHE A 276 4.82 -22.82 -0.33
C PHE A 276 3.78 -22.43 0.72
N TRP A 277 4.14 -22.58 1.98
CA TRP A 277 3.22 -22.41 3.10
C TRP A 277 3.88 -21.81 4.34
N ALA A 278 3.15 -21.72 5.46
CA ALA A 278 3.71 -21.43 6.78
C ALA A 278 2.73 -21.82 7.89
N SER A 279 3.25 -22.09 9.10
CA SER A 279 2.44 -22.42 10.28
C SER A 279 1.41 -21.36 10.65
N TRP A 280 1.73 -20.09 10.41
CA TRP A 280 0.87 -18.93 10.66
C TRP A 280 -0.10 -18.60 9.51
N CYS A 281 0.01 -19.30 8.38
CA CYS A 281 -0.84 -19.07 7.21
C CYS A 281 -2.17 -19.82 7.33
N GLY A 282 -3.21 -19.17 7.84
CA GLY A 282 -4.53 -19.79 8.00
C GLY A 282 -5.11 -20.38 6.72
N PRO A 283 -5.06 -19.70 5.55
CA PRO A 283 -5.49 -20.29 4.28
C PRO A 283 -4.69 -21.54 3.87
N CYS A 284 -3.35 -21.58 4.14
CA CYS A 284 -2.52 -22.75 3.86
C CYS A 284 -2.97 -23.96 4.72
N ARG A 285 -3.17 -23.71 6.03
CA ARG A 285 -3.63 -24.74 6.96
C ARG A 285 -5.01 -25.33 6.58
N ARG A 286 -5.85 -24.55 5.93
CA ARG A 286 -7.14 -25.06 5.39
C ARG A 286 -6.98 -25.88 4.12
N GLU A 287 -5.92 -25.64 3.33
CA GLU A 287 -5.61 -26.40 2.12
C GLU A 287 -4.86 -27.71 2.42
N ASN A 288 -4.07 -27.76 3.49
CA ASN A 288 -3.27 -28.94 3.86
C ASN A 288 -4.04 -30.26 3.84
N PRO A 289 -5.29 -30.38 4.33
CA PRO A 289 -6.06 -31.63 4.20
C PRO A 289 -6.28 -32.11 2.76
N ASN A 290 -6.37 -31.20 1.77
CA ASN A 290 -6.47 -31.57 0.37
C ASN A 290 -5.14 -32.13 -0.15
N VAL A 291 -4.02 -31.53 0.26
CA VAL A 291 -2.67 -32.02 -0.10
C VAL A 291 -2.41 -33.40 0.52
N VAL A 292 -2.79 -33.57 1.79
CA VAL A 292 -2.68 -34.89 2.50
C VAL A 292 -3.46 -35.95 1.75
N ARG A 293 -4.71 -35.67 1.38
CA ARG A 293 -5.54 -36.62 0.63
C ARG A 293 -4.92 -36.96 -0.73
N ALA A 294 -4.46 -35.97 -1.47
CA ALA A 294 -3.79 -36.21 -2.74
C ALA A 294 -2.48 -37.02 -2.56
N TYR A 295 -1.69 -36.73 -1.51
CA TYR A 295 -0.49 -37.49 -1.23
C TYR A 295 -0.79 -38.96 -0.95
N GLU A 296 -1.75 -39.26 -0.08
CA GLU A 296 -2.14 -40.64 0.24
C GLU A 296 -2.67 -41.40 -0.99
N GLU A 297 -3.38 -40.75 -1.89
CA GLU A 297 -3.96 -41.37 -3.08
C GLU A 297 -2.93 -41.66 -4.17
N TYR A 298 -1.94 -40.75 -4.37
CA TYR A 298 -1.05 -40.80 -5.54
C TYR A 298 0.41 -41.15 -5.24
N LYS A 299 0.83 -41.23 -3.95
CA LYS A 299 2.23 -41.50 -3.56
C LYS A 299 2.78 -42.79 -4.18
N ASP A 300 1.98 -43.89 -4.21
CA ASP A 300 2.38 -45.18 -4.76
C ASP A 300 2.39 -45.18 -6.30
N ARG A 301 1.87 -44.13 -6.92
CA ARG A 301 1.86 -43.91 -8.39
C ARG A 301 3.01 -42.99 -8.84
N GLY A 302 3.88 -42.57 -7.94
CA GLY A 302 5.03 -41.71 -8.25
C GLY A 302 4.83 -40.24 -7.96
N PHE A 303 3.79 -39.89 -7.18
CA PHE A 303 3.59 -38.52 -6.68
C PHE A 303 4.42 -38.26 -5.40
N GLU A 304 4.92 -37.05 -5.28
CA GLU A 304 5.62 -36.58 -4.09
C GLU A 304 5.29 -35.13 -3.77
N VAL A 305 5.48 -34.72 -2.52
CA VAL A 305 5.31 -33.33 -2.09
C VAL A 305 6.60 -32.80 -1.51
N MET A 306 7.01 -31.61 -1.93
CA MET A 306 8.04 -30.81 -1.28
C MET A 306 7.41 -29.56 -0.70
N SER A 307 7.29 -29.50 0.63
CA SER A 307 6.74 -28.33 1.34
C SER A 307 7.85 -27.39 1.76
N ILE A 308 7.80 -26.16 1.24
CA ILE A 308 8.75 -25.08 1.54
C ILE A 308 8.10 -24.10 2.49
N SER A 309 8.61 -24.04 3.72
CA SER A 309 8.03 -23.17 4.75
C SER A 309 8.64 -21.77 4.77
N LEU A 310 7.78 -20.76 4.89
CA LEU A 310 8.14 -19.36 5.16
C LEU A 310 8.00 -19.02 6.66
N ASP A 311 8.23 -19.98 7.53
CA ASP A 311 8.33 -19.74 8.97
C ASP A 311 9.64 -19.06 9.38
N ARG A 312 9.64 -18.45 10.56
CA ARG A 312 10.84 -17.92 11.23
C ARG A 312 11.15 -18.66 12.52
N ASP A 313 10.27 -19.57 12.91
CA ASP A 313 10.30 -20.31 14.17
C ASP A 313 10.20 -21.80 13.86
N ALA A 314 11.30 -22.52 14.06
CA ALA A 314 11.39 -23.94 13.80
C ALA A 314 10.41 -24.77 14.63
N THR A 315 10.16 -24.36 15.90
CA THR A 315 9.25 -25.06 16.79
C THR A 315 7.80 -24.98 16.31
N LYS A 316 7.36 -23.79 15.90
CA LYS A 316 6.01 -23.59 15.33
C LYS A 316 5.84 -24.34 14.02
N TRP A 317 6.85 -24.32 13.17
CA TRP A 317 6.88 -25.05 11.91
C TRP A 317 6.74 -26.57 12.13
N LYS A 318 7.60 -27.18 12.95
CA LYS A 318 7.54 -28.62 13.30
C LYS A 318 6.18 -29.01 13.86
N ARG A 319 5.68 -28.23 14.82
CA ARG A 319 4.37 -28.47 15.41
C ARG A 319 3.23 -28.39 14.38
N ALA A 320 3.31 -27.50 13.41
CA ALA A 320 2.30 -27.39 12.38
C ALA A 320 2.32 -28.58 11.40
N ILE A 321 3.50 -29.10 11.05
CA ILE A 321 3.64 -30.34 10.26
C ILE A 321 2.92 -31.51 10.97
N GLU A 322 3.16 -31.69 12.26
CA GLU A 322 2.53 -32.74 13.07
C GLU A 322 1.00 -32.55 13.16
N GLN A 323 0.56 -31.33 13.49
CA GLN A 323 -0.86 -31.01 13.66
C GLN A 323 -1.70 -31.20 12.41
N ASP A 324 -1.13 -30.90 11.23
CA ASP A 324 -1.83 -31.02 9.95
C ASP A 324 -1.64 -32.40 9.30
N GLY A 325 -0.87 -33.30 9.93
CA GLY A 325 -0.63 -34.66 9.43
C GLY A 325 0.13 -34.70 8.10
N LEU A 326 1.09 -33.77 7.88
CA LEU A 326 1.87 -33.70 6.66
C LEU A 326 2.93 -34.80 6.64
N ALA A 327 2.55 -36.00 6.17
CA ALA A 327 3.31 -37.26 6.37
C ALA A 327 4.48 -37.42 5.39
N TRP A 328 4.65 -36.62 4.36
CA TRP A 328 5.77 -36.70 3.43
C TRP A 328 7.07 -36.18 4.06
N PRO A 329 8.25 -36.72 3.64
CA PRO A 329 9.52 -36.40 4.30
C PRO A 329 10.17 -35.09 3.82
N ASN A 330 9.69 -34.49 2.72
CA ASN A 330 10.38 -33.38 2.06
C ASN A 330 9.86 -32.03 2.52
N HIS A 331 10.07 -31.71 3.80
CA HIS A 331 9.83 -30.39 4.37
C HIS A 331 11.15 -29.63 4.43
N ILE A 332 11.21 -28.40 3.89
CA ILE A 332 12.42 -27.58 3.93
C ILE A 332 12.13 -26.13 4.31
N SER A 333 13.09 -25.47 4.97
CA SER A 333 13.03 -24.06 5.31
C SER A 333 14.40 -23.47 5.63
N ASP A 334 14.60 -22.18 5.32
CA ASP A 334 15.76 -21.42 5.82
C ASP A 334 15.38 -20.52 7.02
N LEU A 335 14.14 -20.63 7.50
CA LEU A 335 13.58 -19.87 8.63
C LEU A 335 13.70 -18.35 8.50
N LYS A 336 13.71 -17.81 7.27
CA LYS A 336 13.83 -16.37 7.02
C LYS A 336 12.50 -15.69 6.69
N GLY A 337 11.38 -16.42 6.68
CA GLY A 337 10.07 -15.89 6.34
C GLY A 337 10.06 -15.33 4.91
N TRP A 338 9.48 -14.15 4.71
CA TRP A 338 9.49 -13.48 3.41
C TRP A 338 10.89 -13.03 2.93
N GLY A 339 11.93 -13.13 3.76
CA GLY A 339 13.33 -12.95 3.37
C GLY A 339 14.03 -14.24 2.93
N SER A 340 13.29 -15.34 2.79
CA SER A 340 13.81 -16.61 2.29
C SER A 340 14.28 -16.50 0.84
N VAL A 341 15.34 -17.19 0.51
CA VAL A 341 15.87 -17.29 -0.87
C VAL A 341 14.83 -17.82 -1.86
N VAL A 342 13.88 -18.63 -1.42
CA VAL A 342 12.82 -19.22 -2.27
C VAL A 342 11.84 -18.16 -2.78
N THR A 343 11.61 -17.08 -2.03
CA THR A 343 10.69 -16.03 -2.46
C THR A 343 11.23 -15.26 -3.67
N GLU A 344 12.54 -15.06 -3.73
CA GLU A 344 13.22 -14.44 -4.87
C GLU A 344 13.40 -15.43 -6.02
N LEU A 345 13.86 -16.66 -5.72
CA LEU A 345 14.15 -17.69 -6.71
C LEU A 345 12.93 -18.09 -7.53
N TYR A 346 11.78 -18.24 -6.87
CA TYR A 346 10.53 -18.69 -7.50
C TYR A 346 9.50 -17.58 -7.71
N GLY A 347 9.82 -16.34 -7.33
CA GLY A 347 8.94 -15.19 -7.48
C GLY A 347 7.70 -15.25 -6.59
N ILE A 348 7.78 -15.86 -5.40
CA ILE A 348 6.66 -16.05 -4.48
C ILE A 348 6.37 -14.75 -3.74
N SER A 349 5.19 -14.17 -3.96
CA SER A 349 4.73 -12.93 -3.32
C SER A 349 3.55 -13.13 -2.38
N SER A 350 2.94 -14.32 -2.39
CA SER A 350 1.81 -14.66 -1.51
C SER A 350 1.76 -16.16 -1.28
N ILE A 351 1.25 -16.59 -0.13
CA ILE A 351 0.96 -17.98 0.21
C ILE A 351 -0.52 -18.13 0.62
N PRO A 352 -1.12 -19.33 0.39
CA PRO A 352 -0.57 -20.54 -0.21
C PRO A 352 -0.24 -20.37 -1.69
N HIS A 353 0.86 -20.99 -2.14
CA HIS A 353 1.26 -21.07 -3.53
C HIS A 353 1.76 -22.47 -3.83
N ALA A 354 1.34 -23.05 -4.95
CA ALA A 354 1.70 -24.42 -5.30
C ALA A 354 2.09 -24.51 -6.79
N ILE A 355 3.16 -25.27 -7.08
CA ILE A 355 3.70 -25.52 -8.40
C ILE A 355 3.80 -27.03 -8.59
N LEU A 356 3.20 -27.57 -9.62
CA LEU A 356 3.32 -29.00 -9.99
C LEU A 356 4.37 -29.14 -11.06
N ILE A 357 5.31 -30.08 -10.86
CA ILE A 357 6.35 -30.40 -11.83
C ILE A 357 6.26 -31.89 -12.23
N ASP A 358 6.66 -32.20 -13.44
CA ASP A 358 6.80 -33.58 -13.93
C ASP A 358 8.12 -34.24 -13.46
N GLY A 359 8.32 -35.52 -13.80
CA GLY A 359 9.51 -36.27 -13.45
C GLY A 359 10.82 -35.69 -14.02
N ASN A 360 10.75 -34.89 -15.06
CA ASN A 360 11.90 -34.16 -15.62
C ASN A 360 12.17 -32.83 -14.88
N GLY A 361 11.29 -32.44 -13.96
CA GLY A 361 11.34 -31.16 -13.27
C GLY A 361 10.84 -30.00 -14.10
N THR A 362 10.01 -30.28 -15.11
CA THR A 362 9.33 -29.25 -15.91
C THR A 362 8.02 -28.86 -15.22
N VAL A 363 7.75 -27.57 -15.12
CA VAL A 363 6.52 -27.04 -14.54
C VAL A 363 5.33 -27.44 -15.42
N VAL A 364 4.36 -28.12 -14.84
CA VAL A 364 3.11 -28.52 -15.49
C VAL A 364 2.02 -27.49 -15.22
N ALA A 365 1.86 -27.09 -13.96
CA ALA A 365 0.81 -26.15 -13.56
C ALA A 365 1.22 -25.37 -12.31
N THR A 366 0.55 -24.23 -12.11
CA THR A 366 0.75 -23.36 -10.95
C THR A 366 -0.58 -23.02 -10.29
N HIS A 367 -0.53 -22.59 -9.01
CA HIS A 367 -1.71 -22.17 -8.25
C HIS A 367 -2.79 -23.26 -8.11
N LEU A 368 -2.37 -24.51 -8.00
CA LEU A 368 -3.26 -25.65 -7.83
C LEU A 368 -3.79 -25.74 -6.41
N ARG A 369 -5.09 -26.02 -6.27
CA ARG A 369 -5.78 -26.23 -4.99
C ARG A 369 -6.99 -27.14 -5.16
N GLY A 370 -7.29 -27.89 -4.07
CA GLY A 370 -8.47 -28.78 -4.04
C GLY A 370 -8.55 -29.68 -5.25
N ALA A 371 -9.74 -29.86 -5.80
CA ALA A 371 -10.00 -30.74 -6.92
C ALA A 371 -9.16 -30.48 -8.19
N ARG A 372 -8.63 -29.26 -8.38
CA ARG A 372 -7.75 -28.97 -9.52
C ARG A 372 -6.40 -29.68 -9.41
N LEU A 373 -5.87 -29.90 -8.19
CA LEU A 373 -4.67 -30.69 -7.99
C LEU A 373 -4.91 -32.14 -8.44
N GLU A 374 -5.98 -32.77 -7.98
CA GLU A 374 -6.35 -34.14 -8.34
C GLU A 374 -6.52 -34.31 -9.86
N GLN A 375 -7.22 -33.37 -10.51
CA GLN A 375 -7.39 -33.36 -11.97
C GLN A 375 -6.09 -33.28 -12.77
N GLU A 376 -5.08 -32.57 -12.27
CA GLU A 376 -3.77 -32.51 -12.93
C GLU A 376 -2.95 -33.79 -12.64
N LEU A 377 -3.07 -34.36 -11.44
CA LEU A 377 -2.42 -35.63 -11.09
C LEU A 377 -2.96 -36.80 -11.92
N ASP A 378 -4.28 -36.86 -12.11
CA ASP A 378 -4.91 -37.90 -12.97
C ASP A 378 -4.43 -37.90 -14.44
N LYS A 379 -3.95 -36.76 -14.94
CA LYS A 379 -3.41 -36.65 -16.29
C LYS A 379 -1.95 -37.09 -16.39
N LEU A 380 -1.22 -37.07 -15.29
CA LEU A 380 0.22 -37.27 -15.26
C LEU A 380 0.62 -38.67 -14.77
N LEU A 381 -0.24 -39.24 -13.93
CA LEU A 381 -0.04 -40.52 -13.23
C LEU A 381 -1.11 -41.54 -13.62
#